data_9ef3121d26b303e5834cfc684913d0f3
#
_entry.id   9ef3121d26b303e5834cfc684913d0f3
#
_cell.length_a   1.000
_cell.length_b   1.000
_cell.length_c   1.000
_cell.angle_alpha   90.00
_cell.angle_beta   90.00
_cell.angle_gamma   90.00
#
_symmetry.space_group_name_H-M   'P 1'
#
loop_
_entity.id
_entity.type
_entity.pdbx_description
1 polymer ?
#
loop_
_entity_poly.entity_id
_entity_poly.type
_entity_poly.pdbx_seq_one_letter_code
_entity_poly.pdbx_strand_id
1 'polypeptide(L)'
;LENTTAYDFAESPEMLKKSGAAFGAFQNMLSDYPAETLHEVIPHFHDTPARFRQLMDAVREDKAGRLKNVAAELEFAKARETDCGLLMNLLEEGKLPLKVTHNDTKMSNVLIDNATGDAVCVIDLDTVMPGLAAFDFGDSIRAGASTGAEDETDLTKVHFSVPLFKAYTEGFLGEAGKALTEI
;
A
#
# COMPACT_ATOMS: atom_id res chain seq x y z
N LEU A 1 -7.52 -5.39 21.81
CA LEU A 1 -8.98 -5.29 21.94
C LEU A 1 -9.57 -6.68 22.15
N GLU A 2 -10.55 -6.81 23.07
CA GLU A 2 -11.25 -8.07 23.26
C GLU A 2 -12.22 -8.33 22.12
N ASN A 3 -12.45 -9.62 21.82
CA ASN A 3 -13.38 -10.08 20.79
C ASN A 3 -13.11 -9.53 19.36
N THR A 4 -11.83 -9.34 19.02
CA THR A 4 -11.42 -8.92 17.68
C THR A 4 -10.43 -9.90 17.07
N THR A 5 -10.39 -9.95 15.75
CA THR A 5 -9.46 -10.79 14.96
C THR A 5 -8.79 -9.94 13.87
N ALA A 6 -7.49 -10.16 13.65
CA ALA A 6 -6.78 -9.73 12.47
C ALA A 6 -6.78 -10.88 11.45
N TYR A 7 -7.07 -10.58 10.20
CA TYR A 7 -7.14 -11.56 9.11
C TYR A 7 -6.01 -11.30 8.12
N ASP A 8 -5.32 -12.35 7.68
CA ASP A 8 -4.29 -12.22 6.63
C ASP A 8 -4.91 -11.85 5.27
N PHE A 9 -6.15 -12.32 5.03
CA PHE A 9 -6.90 -12.07 3.80
C PHE A 9 -8.33 -11.68 4.12
N ALA A 10 -8.93 -10.85 3.27
CA ALA A 10 -10.35 -10.57 3.35
C ALA A 10 -11.16 -11.79 2.89
N GLU A 11 -12.05 -12.28 3.75
CA GLU A 11 -12.96 -13.40 3.44
C GLU A 11 -14.08 -13.01 2.47
N SER A 12 -14.30 -11.71 2.28
CA SER A 12 -15.32 -11.19 1.37
C SER A 12 -14.97 -9.77 0.88
N PRO A 13 -15.53 -9.33 -0.26
CA PRO A 13 -15.40 -7.94 -0.70
C PRO A 13 -15.90 -6.93 0.35
N GLU A 14 -16.95 -7.27 1.12
CA GLU A 14 -17.48 -6.40 2.17
C GLU A 14 -16.46 -6.21 3.32
N MET A 15 -15.77 -7.26 3.72
CA MET A 15 -14.71 -7.15 4.74
C MET A 15 -13.57 -6.26 4.24
N LEU A 16 -13.16 -6.41 2.98
CA LEU A 16 -12.12 -5.57 2.39
C LEU A 16 -12.57 -4.12 2.25
N LYS A 17 -13.85 -3.86 1.95
CA LYS A 17 -14.43 -2.52 1.96
C LYS A 17 -14.34 -1.87 3.34
N LYS A 18 -14.66 -2.61 4.40
CA LYS A 18 -14.52 -2.12 5.79
C LYS A 18 -13.07 -1.83 6.15
N SER A 19 -12.12 -2.65 5.71
CA SER A 19 -10.68 -2.36 5.85
C SER A 19 -10.29 -1.06 5.13
N GLY A 20 -10.77 -0.88 3.90
CA GLY A 20 -10.56 0.37 3.15
C GLY A 20 -11.10 1.59 3.89
N ALA A 21 -12.32 1.48 4.45
CA ALA A 21 -12.91 2.54 5.26
C ALA A 21 -12.08 2.85 6.52
N ALA A 22 -11.52 1.83 7.18
CA ALA A 22 -10.66 2.02 8.35
C ALA A 22 -9.38 2.80 8.01
N PHE A 23 -8.68 2.45 6.94
CA PHE A 23 -7.49 3.19 6.50
C PHE A 23 -7.82 4.58 5.97
N GLY A 24 -8.96 4.73 5.27
CA GLY A 24 -9.45 6.04 4.86
C GLY A 24 -9.77 6.95 6.06
N ALA A 25 -10.41 6.40 7.09
CA ALA A 25 -10.69 7.11 8.34
C ALA A 25 -9.40 7.46 9.10
N PHE A 26 -8.41 6.56 9.12
CA PHE A 26 -7.08 6.82 9.69
C PHE A 26 -6.43 8.05 9.03
N GLN A 27 -6.38 8.13 7.71
CA GLN A 27 -5.84 9.29 7.00
C GLN A 27 -6.64 10.57 7.25
N ASN A 28 -7.96 10.45 7.33
CA ASN A 28 -8.83 11.60 7.58
C ASN A 28 -8.66 12.15 9.00
N MET A 29 -8.54 11.28 10.00
CA MET A 29 -8.30 11.68 11.40
C MET A 29 -6.98 12.42 11.60
N LEU A 30 -5.97 12.14 10.76
CA LEU A 30 -4.65 12.74 10.83
C LEU A 30 -4.42 13.79 9.74
N SER A 31 -5.47 14.22 9.05
CA SER A 31 -5.36 15.11 7.88
C SER A 31 -4.84 16.50 8.20
N ASP A 32 -5.02 16.99 9.43
CA ASP A 32 -4.54 18.29 9.94
C ASP A 32 -3.20 18.19 10.69
N TYR A 33 -2.65 16.96 10.86
CA TYR A 33 -1.36 16.79 11.49
C TYR A 33 -0.23 17.18 10.52
N PRO A 34 0.75 18.00 10.96
CA PRO A 34 1.87 18.44 10.13
C PRO A 34 2.83 17.27 9.87
N ALA A 35 2.61 16.54 8.79
CA ALA A 35 3.31 15.29 8.47
C ALA A 35 4.84 15.45 8.46
N GLU A 36 5.33 16.64 8.04
CA GLU A 36 6.77 16.96 8.00
C GLU A 36 7.45 16.98 9.38
N THR A 37 6.67 16.96 10.46
CA THR A 37 7.21 16.88 11.83
C THR A 37 7.54 15.44 12.26
N LEU A 38 7.02 14.46 11.52
CA LEU A 38 7.34 13.06 11.78
C LEU A 38 8.69 12.68 11.21
N HIS A 39 9.31 11.68 11.83
CA HIS A 39 10.55 11.10 11.33
C HIS A 39 10.26 10.05 10.25
N GLU A 40 11.09 10.01 9.22
CA GLU A 40 11.10 8.92 8.26
C GLU A 40 11.76 7.70 8.91
N VAL A 41 10.94 6.77 9.43
CA VAL A 41 11.44 5.59 10.17
C VAL A 41 12.13 4.58 9.26
N ILE A 42 11.73 4.49 8.01
CA ILE A 42 12.38 3.68 6.97
C ILE A 42 12.67 4.59 5.78
N PRO A 43 13.93 5.06 5.62
CA PRO A 43 14.29 5.96 4.52
C PRO A 43 13.94 5.38 3.14
N HIS A 44 13.31 6.20 2.30
CA HIS A 44 12.91 5.82 0.94
C HIS A 44 12.02 4.60 0.86
N PHE A 45 11.14 4.36 1.84
CA PHE A 45 10.35 3.12 1.93
C PHE A 45 9.48 2.90 0.68
N HIS A 46 8.71 3.89 0.27
CA HIS A 46 7.89 3.88 -0.94
C HIS A 46 8.41 4.77 -2.08
N ASP A 47 9.66 5.22 -1.99
CA ASP A 47 10.34 5.96 -3.07
C ASP A 47 10.67 4.99 -4.23
N THR A 48 9.70 4.79 -5.13
CA THR A 48 9.83 3.84 -6.24
C THR A 48 11.01 4.17 -7.17
N PRO A 49 11.34 5.44 -7.50
CA PRO A 49 12.58 5.79 -8.20
C PRO A 49 13.85 5.31 -7.48
N ALA A 50 13.92 5.48 -6.16
CA ALA A 50 15.06 5.00 -5.39
C ALA A 50 15.15 3.47 -5.39
N ARG A 51 14.01 2.78 -5.25
CA ARG A 51 13.94 1.32 -5.35
C ARG A 51 14.34 0.81 -6.75
N PHE A 52 13.92 1.50 -7.81
CA PHE A 52 14.33 1.16 -9.16
C PHE A 52 15.84 1.32 -9.36
N ARG A 53 16.44 2.41 -8.87
CA ARG A 53 17.91 2.58 -8.89
C ARG A 53 18.62 1.44 -8.15
N GLN A 54 18.14 1.07 -6.95
CA GLN A 54 18.69 -0.07 -6.18
C GLN A 54 18.60 -1.38 -6.98
N LEU A 55 17.48 -1.61 -7.68
CA LEU A 55 17.34 -2.77 -8.56
C LEU A 55 18.40 -2.74 -9.68
N MET A 56 18.59 -1.60 -10.36
CA MET A 56 19.59 -1.48 -11.43
C MET A 56 21.02 -1.66 -10.92
N ASP A 57 21.31 -1.22 -9.71
CA ASP A 57 22.61 -1.45 -9.07
C ASP A 57 22.82 -2.95 -8.78
N ALA A 58 21.81 -3.62 -8.23
CA ALA A 58 21.86 -5.06 -8.01
C ALA A 58 22.02 -5.87 -9.31
N VAL A 59 21.38 -5.42 -10.38
CA VAL A 59 21.52 -6.02 -11.73
C VAL A 59 22.94 -5.89 -12.23
N ARG A 60 23.57 -4.71 -12.09
CA ARG A 60 24.96 -4.51 -12.51
C ARG A 60 25.96 -5.38 -11.76
N GLU A 61 25.70 -5.58 -10.47
CA GLU A 61 26.61 -6.35 -9.60
C GLU A 61 26.41 -7.87 -9.76
N ASP A 62 25.18 -8.34 -9.99
CA ASP A 62 24.77 -9.75 -10.05
C ASP A 62 25.52 -10.66 -9.04
N LYS A 63 25.67 -10.19 -7.81
CA LYS A 63 26.47 -10.87 -6.76
C LYS A 63 26.15 -12.36 -6.58
N ALA A 64 24.90 -12.73 -6.79
CA ALA A 64 24.44 -14.12 -6.63
C ALA A 64 24.44 -14.92 -7.94
N GLY A 65 24.76 -14.31 -9.09
CA GLY A 65 24.73 -14.97 -10.42
C GLY A 65 23.34 -15.43 -10.83
N ARG A 66 22.27 -14.78 -10.33
CA ARG A 66 20.87 -15.17 -10.55
C ARG A 66 20.13 -14.37 -11.61
N LEU A 67 20.75 -13.36 -12.18
CA LEU A 67 20.12 -12.45 -13.14
C LEU A 67 19.47 -13.19 -14.31
N LYS A 68 20.12 -14.25 -14.81
CA LYS A 68 19.58 -15.09 -15.88
C LYS A 68 18.26 -15.77 -15.56
N ASN A 69 17.93 -15.93 -14.28
CA ASN A 69 16.71 -16.63 -13.83
C ASN A 69 15.50 -15.68 -13.71
N VAL A 70 15.73 -14.35 -13.81
CA VAL A 70 14.71 -13.30 -13.63
C VAL A 70 14.70 -12.31 -14.80
N ALA A 71 15.08 -12.77 -15.98
CA ALA A 71 15.21 -11.91 -17.16
C ALA A 71 13.87 -11.29 -17.57
N ALA A 72 12.76 -12.05 -17.49
CA ALA A 72 11.43 -11.57 -17.85
C ALA A 72 10.92 -10.52 -16.85
N GLU A 73 11.12 -10.74 -15.57
CA GLU A 73 10.76 -9.82 -14.49
C GLU A 73 11.58 -8.51 -14.58
N LEU A 74 12.86 -8.63 -14.92
CA LEU A 74 13.71 -7.47 -15.13
C LEU A 74 13.26 -6.63 -16.32
N GLU A 75 12.94 -7.23 -17.45
CA GLU A 75 12.41 -6.50 -18.62
C GLU A 75 11.05 -5.86 -18.31
N PHE A 76 10.19 -6.53 -17.53
CA PHE A 76 8.94 -5.96 -17.04
C PHE A 76 9.19 -4.71 -16.18
N ALA A 77 10.15 -4.75 -15.26
CA ALA A 77 10.50 -3.62 -14.41
C ALA A 77 11.07 -2.45 -15.22
N LYS A 78 12.02 -2.73 -16.12
CA LYS A 78 12.63 -1.72 -16.99
C LYS A 78 11.60 -1.00 -17.89
N ALA A 79 10.66 -1.75 -18.44
CA ALA A 79 9.60 -1.18 -19.28
C ALA A 79 8.70 -0.19 -18.53
N ARG A 80 8.77 -0.16 -17.19
CA ARG A 80 7.98 0.70 -16.29
C ARG A 80 8.81 1.75 -15.56
N GLU A 81 10.05 1.96 -15.95
CA GLU A 81 10.94 2.95 -15.34
C GLU A 81 10.29 4.34 -15.27
N THR A 82 9.63 4.76 -16.35
CA THR A 82 8.93 6.06 -16.38
C THR A 82 7.79 6.12 -15.36
N ASP A 83 7.06 5.01 -15.17
CA ASP A 83 5.93 4.95 -14.24
C ASP A 83 6.41 5.06 -12.77
N CYS A 84 7.63 4.57 -12.49
CA CYS A 84 8.23 4.65 -11.15
C CYS A 84 8.33 6.08 -10.61
N GLY A 85 8.54 7.07 -11.48
CA GLY A 85 8.71 8.47 -11.09
C GLY A 85 7.41 9.22 -10.85
N LEU A 86 6.26 8.70 -11.27
CA LEU A 86 5.02 9.47 -11.35
C LEU A 86 4.65 10.19 -10.04
N LEU A 87 4.54 9.46 -8.95
CA LEU A 87 4.11 10.03 -7.67
C LEU A 87 5.16 10.94 -7.04
N MET A 88 6.44 10.56 -7.11
CA MET A 88 7.52 11.37 -6.54
C MET A 88 7.71 12.67 -7.32
N ASN A 89 7.57 12.67 -8.65
CA ASN A 89 7.60 13.88 -9.46
C ASN A 89 6.45 14.82 -9.10
N LEU A 90 5.24 14.30 -8.89
CA LEU A 90 4.09 15.12 -8.46
C LEU A 90 4.30 15.71 -7.06
N LEU A 91 4.97 15.01 -6.15
CA LEU A 91 5.37 15.55 -4.86
C LEU A 91 6.40 16.68 -5.03
N GLU A 92 7.45 16.47 -5.82
CA GLU A 92 8.49 17.48 -6.10
C GLU A 92 7.92 18.73 -6.77
N GLU A 93 6.92 18.56 -7.64
CA GLU A 93 6.19 19.65 -8.29
C GLU A 93 5.20 20.37 -7.34
N GLY A 94 5.05 19.90 -6.11
CA GLY A 94 4.11 20.46 -5.13
C GLY A 94 2.63 20.18 -5.46
N LYS A 95 2.34 19.23 -6.35
CA LYS A 95 0.97 18.84 -6.72
C LYS A 95 0.35 17.85 -5.75
N LEU A 96 1.15 17.02 -5.10
CA LEU A 96 0.72 16.10 -4.05
C LEU A 96 1.32 16.53 -2.71
N PRO A 97 0.50 16.75 -1.66
CA PRO A 97 0.99 17.06 -0.34
C PRO A 97 1.48 15.80 0.38
N LEU A 98 2.49 15.98 1.25
CA LEU A 98 2.80 14.98 2.26
C LEU A 98 1.62 14.86 3.25
N LYS A 99 1.32 13.64 3.63
CA LYS A 99 0.33 13.26 4.65
C LYS A 99 0.98 12.35 5.67
N VAL A 100 0.32 12.17 6.81
CA VAL A 100 0.62 11.05 7.69
C VAL A 100 0.09 9.79 7.03
N THR A 101 0.96 8.84 6.73
CA THR A 101 0.62 7.58 6.09
C THR A 101 0.99 6.41 6.97
N HIS A 102 0.22 5.33 6.87
CA HIS A 102 0.48 4.10 7.61
C HIS A 102 1.64 3.31 6.98
N ASN A 103 1.68 3.24 5.64
CA ASN A 103 2.70 2.61 4.79
C ASN A 103 2.79 1.08 4.87
N ASP A 104 1.94 0.41 5.65
CA ASP A 104 1.78 -1.06 5.67
C ASP A 104 0.29 -1.40 5.83
N THR A 105 -0.49 -1.06 4.81
CA THR A 105 -1.96 -1.05 4.86
C THR A 105 -2.58 -2.39 4.44
N LYS A 106 -1.99 -3.48 4.88
CA LYS A 106 -2.53 -4.83 4.64
C LYS A 106 -3.71 -5.17 5.56
N MET A 107 -4.50 -6.16 5.18
CA MET A 107 -5.70 -6.59 5.92
C MET A 107 -5.40 -6.98 7.37
N SER A 108 -4.26 -7.61 7.64
CA SER A 108 -3.85 -8.04 8.98
C SER A 108 -3.56 -6.88 9.95
N ASN A 109 -3.45 -5.64 9.44
CA ASN A 109 -3.27 -4.44 10.24
C ASN A 109 -4.59 -3.73 10.57
N VAL A 110 -5.73 -4.43 10.37
CA VAL A 110 -7.06 -3.98 10.79
C VAL A 110 -7.69 -5.03 11.71
N LEU A 111 -8.10 -4.62 12.89
CA LEU A 111 -8.88 -5.49 13.80
C LEU A 111 -10.35 -5.44 13.43
N ILE A 112 -10.93 -6.62 13.24
CA ILE A 112 -12.33 -6.82 12.92
C ILE A 112 -13.05 -7.35 14.18
N ASP A 113 -14.14 -6.73 14.57
CA ASP A 113 -15.01 -7.19 15.66
C ASP A 113 -15.71 -8.49 15.25
N ASN A 114 -15.56 -9.54 16.06
CA ASN A 114 -16.08 -10.87 15.76
C ASN A 114 -17.61 -10.99 15.83
N ALA A 115 -18.28 -10.05 16.48
CA ALA A 115 -19.74 -10.06 16.61
C ALA A 115 -20.42 -9.30 15.46
N THR A 116 -19.84 -8.17 15.03
CA THR A 116 -20.46 -7.29 14.03
C THR A 116 -19.80 -7.39 12.65
N GLY A 117 -18.55 -7.89 12.59
CA GLY A 117 -17.74 -7.88 11.39
C GLY A 117 -17.28 -6.48 10.97
N ASP A 118 -17.30 -5.50 11.87
CA ASP A 118 -16.85 -4.13 11.61
C ASP A 118 -15.35 -3.97 11.88
N ALA A 119 -14.70 -3.12 11.09
CA ALA A 119 -13.34 -2.70 11.37
C ALA A 119 -13.35 -1.71 12.53
N VAL A 120 -12.59 -2.02 13.59
CA VAL A 120 -12.63 -1.25 14.84
C VAL A 120 -11.30 -0.58 15.20
N CYS A 121 -10.20 -1.03 14.64
CA CYS A 121 -8.88 -0.46 14.95
C CYS A 121 -7.87 -0.74 13.84
N VAL A 122 -7.10 0.28 13.46
CA VAL A 122 -5.86 0.13 12.70
C VAL A 122 -4.73 -0.10 13.69
N ILE A 123 -3.87 -1.07 13.42
CA ILE A 123 -2.76 -1.49 14.29
C ILE A 123 -1.44 -1.55 13.52
N ASP A 124 -0.34 -1.86 14.22
CA ASP A 124 1.02 -1.95 13.66
C ASP A 124 1.51 -0.62 13.10
N LEU A 125 1.64 0.36 13.99
CA LEU A 125 1.95 1.75 13.63
C LEU A 125 3.46 2.03 13.46
N ASP A 126 4.29 1.01 13.39
CA ASP A 126 5.76 1.14 13.34
C ASP A 126 6.25 1.81 12.04
N THR A 127 5.44 1.78 10.99
CA THR A 127 5.75 2.38 9.68
C THR A 127 5.06 3.73 9.45
N VAL A 128 4.38 4.28 10.46
CA VAL A 128 3.73 5.58 10.35
C VAL A 128 4.77 6.69 10.21
N MET A 129 4.76 7.37 9.06
CA MET A 129 5.70 8.42 8.71
C MET A 129 5.13 9.34 7.62
N PRO A 130 5.83 10.41 7.23
CA PRO A 130 5.40 11.23 6.09
C PRO A 130 5.37 10.42 4.81
N GLY A 131 4.30 10.54 4.03
CA GLY A 131 4.17 9.86 2.75
C GLY A 131 3.06 10.46 1.89
N LEU A 132 2.72 9.79 0.81
CA LEU A 132 1.60 10.15 -0.04
C LEU A 132 0.39 9.24 0.27
N ALA A 133 -0.81 9.81 0.32
CA ALA A 133 -2.03 9.02 0.51
C ALA A 133 -2.16 7.86 -0.50
N ALA A 134 -1.59 8.04 -1.69
CA ALA A 134 -1.54 7.02 -2.73
C ALA A 134 -0.66 5.81 -2.35
N PHE A 135 0.30 5.95 -1.43
CA PHE A 135 1.11 4.82 -0.95
C PHE A 135 0.25 3.84 -0.15
N ASP A 136 -0.54 4.35 0.79
CA ASP A 136 -1.46 3.53 1.58
C ASP A 136 -2.49 2.83 0.69
N PHE A 137 -3.09 3.57 -0.26
CA PHE A 137 -4.02 2.99 -1.21
C PHE A 137 -3.37 1.90 -2.07
N GLY A 138 -2.19 2.18 -2.61
CA GLY A 138 -1.46 1.25 -3.49
C GLY A 138 -1.03 -0.03 -2.77
N ASP A 139 -0.53 0.08 -1.54
CA ASP A 139 -0.12 -1.06 -0.74
C ASP A 139 -1.31 -1.96 -0.38
N SER A 140 -2.43 -1.36 0.04
CA SER A 140 -3.66 -2.12 0.28
C SER A 140 -4.17 -2.85 -0.96
N ILE A 141 -4.09 -2.22 -2.14
CA ILE A 141 -4.51 -2.87 -3.39
C ILE A 141 -3.56 -4.01 -3.77
N ARG A 142 -2.26 -3.81 -3.59
CA ARG A 142 -1.24 -4.84 -3.82
C ARG A 142 -1.54 -6.11 -3.01
N ALA A 143 -1.82 -5.94 -1.72
CA ALA A 143 -2.10 -7.04 -0.81
C ALA A 143 -3.56 -7.54 -0.94
N GLY A 144 -4.54 -6.64 -0.85
CA GLY A 144 -5.95 -6.98 -0.70
C GLY A 144 -6.69 -7.31 -1.99
N ALA A 145 -6.25 -6.81 -3.14
CA ALA A 145 -6.86 -7.13 -4.44
C ALA A 145 -6.17 -8.29 -5.17
N SER A 146 -5.24 -8.98 -4.52
CA SER A 146 -4.63 -10.23 -4.99
C SER A 146 -5.43 -11.44 -4.56
N THR A 147 -5.49 -12.48 -5.41
CA THR A 147 -6.08 -13.77 -5.06
C THR A 147 -5.08 -14.75 -4.43
N GLY A 148 -3.79 -14.45 -4.51
CA GLY A 148 -2.70 -15.25 -3.96
C GLY A 148 -2.08 -14.62 -2.72
N ALA A 149 -1.47 -15.45 -1.89
CA ALA A 149 -0.63 -14.99 -0.77
C ALA A 149 0.60 -14.23 -1.27
N GLU A 150 1.21 -13.41 -0.42
CA GLU A 150 2.44 -12.65 -0.77
C GLU A 150 3.61 -13.57 -1.15
N ASP A 151 3.66 -14.76 -0.58
CA ASP A 151 4.69 -15.78 -0.81
C ASP A 151 4.21 -16.94 -1.71
N GLU A 152 3.07 -16.78 -2.42
CA GLU A 152 2.56 -17.82 -3.33
C GLU A 152 3.56 -18.05 -4.48
N THR A 153 4.04 -19.26 -4.57
CA THR A 153 5.01 -19.68 -5.59
C THR A 153 4.37 -20.12 -6.90
N ASP A 154 3.09 -20.50 -6.87
CA ASP A 154 2.31 -20.85 -8.05
C ASP A 154 1.62 -19.61 -8.63
N LEU A 155 2.30 -18.94 -9.56
CA LEU A 155 1.82 -17.71 -10.18
C LEU A 155 0.49 -17.88 -10.93
N THR A 156 0.07 -19.12 -11.24
CA THR A 156 -1.25 -19.38 -11.86
C THR A 156 -2.42 -19.13 -10.90
N LYS A 157 -2.15 -19.01 -9.58
CA LYS A 157 -3.13 -18.67 -8.56
C LYS A 157 -3.18 -17.18 -8.23
N VAL A 158 -2.19 -16.40 -8.69
CA VAL A 158 -2.06 -14.98 -8.39
C VAL A 158 -2.73 -14.17 -9.49
N HIS A 159 -3.89 -13.60 -9.17
CA HIS A 159 -4.66 -12.77 -10.10
C HIS A 159 -5.11 -11.49 -9.43
N PHE A 160 -5.25 -10.43 -10.21
CA PHE A 160 -5.89 -9.21 -9.76
C PHE A 160 -7.41 -9.35 -9.76
N SER A 161 -8.03 -9.05 -8.63
CA SER A 161 -9.48 -9.13 -8.44
C SER A 161 -10.14 -7.75 -8.54
N VAL A 162 -10.80 -7.49 -9.67
CA VAL A 162 -11.57 -6.23 -9.86
C VAL A 162 -12.67 -6.05 -8.80
N PRO A 163 -13.43 -7.08 -8.38
CA PRO A 163 -14.40 -6.93 -7.30
C PRO A 163 -13.77 -6.49 -5.97
N LEU A 164 -12.64 -7.06 -5.58
CA LEU A 164 -11.93 -6.66 -4.36
C LEU A 164 -11.36 -5.25 -4.49
N PHE A 165 -10.75 -4.91 -5.62
CA PHE A 165 -10.29 -3.55 -5.91
C PHE A 165 -11.41 -2.51 -5.75
N LYS A 166 -12.59 -2.76 -6.34
CA LYS A 166 -13.75 -1.86 -6.22
C LYS A 166 -14.21 -1.72 -4.79
N ALA A 167 -14.34 -2.82 -4.07
CA ALA A 167 -14.79 -2.83 -2.68
C ALA A 167 -13.85 -2.01 -1.79
N TYR A 168 -12.54 -2.23 -1.90
CA TYR A 168 -11.57 -1.44 -1.16
C TYR A 168 -11.65 0.05 -1.52
N THR A 169 -11.66 0.36 -2.82
CA THR A 169 -11.74 1.74 -3.32
C THR A 169 -12.96 2.48 -2.80
N GLU A 170 -14.13 1.82 -2.82
CA GLU A 170 -15.36 2.41 -2.26
C GLU A 170 -15.23 2.71 -0.76
N GLY A 171 -14.65 1.79 0.01
CA GLY A 171 -14.42 1.99 1.44
C GLY A 171 -13.45 3.13 1.71
N PHE A 172 -12.28 3.07 1.11
CA PHE A 172 -11.21 4.05 1.30
C PHE A 172 -11.62 5.47 0.89
N LEU A 173 -12.15 5.64 -0.32
CA LEU A 173 -12.58 6.96 -0.81
C LEU A 173 -13.83 7.47 -0.08
N GLY A 174 -14.68 6.60 0.42
CA GLY A 174 -15.85 6.97 1.23
C GLY A 174 -15.45 7.77 2.48
N GLU A 175 -14.32 7.45 3.08
CA GLU A 175 -13.78 8.13 4.25
C GLU A 175 -12.70 9.16 3.89
N ALA A 176 -11.67 8.78 3.14
CA ALA A 176 -10.53 9.63 2.82
C ALA A 176 -10.87 10.72 1.78
N GLY A 177 -11.86 10.50 0.92
CA GLY A 177 -12.13 11.36 -0.24
C GLY A 177 -12.37 12.83 0.09
N LYS A 178 -12.78 13.16 1.31
CA LYS A 178 -12.97 14.53 1.78
C LYS A 178 -11.66 15.27 2.04
N ALA A 179 -10.59 14.54 2.34
CA ALA A 179 -9.26 15.08 2.65
C ALA A 179 -8.26 14.92 1.49
N LEU A 180 -8.67 14.25 0.40
CA LEU A 180 -7.87 14.09 -0.80
C LEU A 180 -8.10 15.26 -1.77
N THR A 181 -7.05 15.62 -2.52
CA THR A 181 -7.12 16.62 -3.58
C THR A 181 -7.39 15.92 -4.92
N GLU A 182 -8.23 16.54 -5.75
CA GLU A 182 -8.29 16.20 -7.19
C GLU A 182 -7.07 16.79 -7.89
N ILE A 183 -6.42 16.01 -8.75
CA ILE A 183 -5.28 16.44 -9.57
C ILE A 183 -5.76 16.60 -11.01
#